data_11697051f84d7d39a7487cab396bcce7
#
_entry.id   11697051f84d7d39a7487cab396bcce7
#
_cell.length_a   1.000
_cell.length_b   1.000
_cell.length_c   1.000
_cell.angle_alpha   90.00
_cell.angle_beta   90.00
_cell.angle_gamma   90.00
#
_symmetry.space_group_name_H-M   'P 1'
#
loop_
_entity.id
_entity.type
_entity.pdbx_description
1 polymer ?
#
loop_
_entity_poly.entity_id
_entity_poly.type
_entity_poly.pdbx_seq_one_letter_code
_entity_poly.pdbx_strand_id
1 'polypeptide(L)'
;MSKDSLTSFLIFILSLFFLVPATPAQPLKVGYTSKTIFFLPLFVAQKKGFYDAENLKVELIQMGTPAVSLQALVAGQIHISNINPDGIIIVDEKGANLKAIAGMVNGVAYTLVGGKAYKKLEDIRGTRLGVGSLKGGPTTFLLEYLRAKGLAYPRDYTMVLVSGGTPARLAALESGSVSAAVLGVPQSDMALDLGFNRLGDVLDVLPTFQFTTVNVNSTWAEKNRALVVKFLKAHIRSLSWIHDHLDEAAEIVTREMGIKPPYARRGVEYFTAKGLFPKDGALTMEGMKVNIEVQARDGLISPPLPPPEKHVDLSYLKQAQKELRN
;
A
#
# COMPACT_ATOMS: atom_id res chain seq x y z
N MET A 1 29.05 35.82 -57.95
CA MET A 1 28.27 34.92 -57.08
C MET A 1 26.81 35.17 -57.36
N SER A 2 26.09 34.18 -57.90
CA SER A 2 24.67 34.32 -58.31
C SER A 2 23.76 34.31 -57.08
N LYS A 3 22.65 35.04 -57.15
CA LYS A 3 21.65 35.10 -56.08
C LYS A 3 21.08 33.72 -55.68
N ASP A 4 21.18 32.74 -56.56
CA ASP A 4 20.66 31.37 -56.37
C ASP A 4 21.56 30.55 -55.40
N SER A 5 22.83 30.88 -55.26
CA SER A 5 23.77 30.21 -54.32
C SER A 5 23.54 30.61 -52.85
N LEU A 6 23.04 31.82 -52.60
CA LEU A 6 22.75 32.28 -51.22
C LEU A 6 21.44 31.70 -50.68
N THR A 7 20.45 31.52 -51.54
CA THR A 7 19.13 30.95 -51.12
C THR A 7 19.23 29.47 -50.82
N SER A 8 20.01 28.69 -51.55
CA SER A 8 20.26 27.27 -51.26
C SER A 8 21.04 27.03 -49.97
N PHE A 9 21.96 27.96 -49.60
CA PHE A 9 22.73 27.85 -48.35
C PHE A 9 21.87 28.19 -47.10
N LEU A 10 20.90 29.10 -47.24
CA LEU A 10 19.99 29.47 -46.14
C LEU A 10 18.96 28.36 -45.83
N ILE A 11 18.50 27.59 -46.84
CA ILE A 11 17.59 26.48 -46.65
C ILE A 11 18.26 25.28 -45.98
N PHE A 12 19.56 25.07 -46.21
CA PHE A 12 20.33 23.99 -45.59
C PHE A 12 20.63 24.23 -44.10
N ILE A 13 20.69 25.47 -43.65
CA ILE A 13 20.90 25.83 -42.23
C ILE A 13 19.60 25.70 -41.42
N LEU A 14 18.41 25.82 -42.04
CA LEU A 14 17.14 25.74 -41.35
C LEU A 14 16.71 24.29 -41.06
N SER A 15 17.30 23.29 -41.70
CA SER A 15 16.96 21.86 -41.50
C SER A 15 17.73 21.17 -40.37
N LEU A 16 18.69 21.85 -39.73
CA LEU A 16 19.55 21.24 -38.69
C LEU A 16 19.04 21.46 -37.24
N PHE A 17 17.86 22.01 -37.04
CA PHE A 17 17.45 22.48 -35.70
C PHE A 17 16.36 21.63 -35.01
N PHE A 18 16.10 20.37 -35.40
CA PHE A 18 15.07 19.55 -34.71
C PHE A 18 15.50 18.10 -34.45
N LEU A 19 16.69 17.88 -33.94
CA LEU A 19 16.96 16.64 -33.22
C LEU A 19 17.40 17.00 -31.79
N VAL A 20 16.45 17.50 -30.98
CA VAL A 20 16.64 17.46 -29.53
C VAL A 20 16.48 15.98 -29.16
N PRO A 21 17.54 15.30 -28.68
CA PRO A 21 17.39 13.94 -28.20
C PRO A 21 16.37 13.98 -27.10
N ALA A 22 15.27 13.25 -27.26
CA ALA A 22 14.28 13.07 -26.19
C ALA A 22 15.03 12.45 -25.01
N THR A 23 15.29 13.23 -23.98
CA THR A 23 15.86 12.71 -22.73
C THR A 23 14.95 11.57 -22.29
N PRO A 24 15.46 10.34 -22.07
CA PRO A 24 14.64 9.24 -21.66
C PRO A 24 13.88 9.66 -20.39
N ALA A 25 12.56 9.61 -20.46
CA ALA A 25 11.71 9.99 -19.34
C ALA A 25 12.15 9.19 -18.11
N GLN A 26 12.48 9.88 -17.03
CA GLN A 26 12.86 9.20 -15.77
C GLN A 26 11.71 8.30 -15.31
N PRO A 27 12.00 7.11 -14.77
CA PRO A 27 10.98 6.21 -14.32
C PRO A 27 10.17 6.83 -13.17
N LEU A 28 8.88 6.55 -13.17
CA LEU A 28 7.98 6.86 -12.07
C LEU A 28 8.33 5.94 -10.89
N LYS A 29 8.90 6.49 -9.83
CA LYS A 29 9.31 5.75 -8.63
C LYS A 29 8.13 5.51 -7.72
N VAL A 30 7.79 4.25 -7.46
CA VAL A 30 6.63 3.82 -6.70
C VAL A 30 7.08 2.97 -5.51
N GLY A 31 6.88 3.49 -4.30
CA GLY A 31 7.23 2.80 -3.06
C GLY A 31 6.13 1.85 -2.58
N TYR A 32 6.58 0.69 -2.05
CA TYR A 32 5.74 -0.27 -1.32
C TYR A 32 6.54 -0.90 -0.18
N THR A 33 5.90 -1.43 0.87
CA THR A 33 6.63 -1.83 2.08
C THR A 33 7.28 -3.20 1.99
N SER A 34 6.58 -4.20 1.44
CA SER A 34 7.06 -5.59 1.43
C SER A 34 6.37 -6.41 0.34
N LYS A 35 6.97 -7.52 -0.08
CA LYS A 35 6.38 -8.46 -1.05
C LYS A 35 5.30 -9.30 -0.37
N THR A 36 4.10 -8.73 -0.28
CA THR A 36 2.90 -9.37 0.26
C THR A 36 1.71 -9.14 -0.65
N ILE A 37 0.65 -9.95 -0.49
CA ILE A 37 -0.56 -9.87 -1.30
C ILE A 37 -1.23 -8.48 -1.24
N PHE A 38 -1.03 -7.71 -0.19
CA PHE A 38 -1.53 -6.33 -0.08
C PHE A 38 -1.06 -5.40 -1.21
N PHE A 39 0.07 -5.73 -1.84
CA PHE A 39 0.65 -4.97 -2.96
C PHE A 39 0.54 -5.71 -4.30
N LEU A 40 -0.24 -6.79 -4.36
CA LEU A 40 -0.47 -7.56 -5.59
C LEU A 40 -0.84 -6.69 -6.80
N PRO A 41 -1.71 -5.66 -6.69
CA PRO A 41 -2.05 -4.82 -7.83
C PRO A 41 -0.84 -4.18 -8.53
N LEU A 42 0.23 -3.82 -7.81
CA LEU A 42 1.45 -3.25 -8.39
C LEU A 42 2.19 -4.28 -9.27
N PHE A 43 2.30 -5.51 -8.78
CA PHE A 43 2.95 -6.61 -9.50
C PHE A 43 2.12 -7.05 -10.71
N VAL A 44 0.80 -7.10 -10.58
CA VAL A 44 -0.11 -7.38 -11.70
C VAL A 44 0.04 -6.30 -12.77
N ALA A 45 0.02 -5.01 -12.40
CA ALA A 45 0.20 -3.92 -13.35
C ALA A 45 1.52 -4.04 -14.13
N GLN A 46 2.59 -4.43 -13.46
CA GLN A 46 3.90 -4.65 -14.08
C GLN A 46 3.92 -5.90 -14.96
N LYS A 47 3.45 -7.05 -14.47
CA LYS A 47 3.55 -8.35 -15.18
C LYS A 47 2.58 -8.47 -16.35
N LYS A 48 1.45 -7.77 -16.28
CA LYS A 48 0.44 -7.78 -17.36
C LYS A 48 0.62 -6.61 -18.33
N GLY A 49 1.70 -5.82 -18.17
CA GLY A 49 2.02 -4.72 -19.08
C GLY A 49 1.06 -3.53 -18.97
N PHE A 50 0.31 -3.37 -17.87
CA PHE A 50 -0.64 -2.23 -17.75
C PHE A 50 0.06 -0.89 -17.63
N TYR A 51 1.30 -0.86 -17.09
CA TYR A 51 2.12 0.35 -17.12
C TYR A 51 2.59 0.68 -18.54
N ASP A 52 3.02 -0.33 -19.30
CA ASP A 52 3.49 -0.16 -20.68
C ASP A 52 2.36 0.30 -21.59
N ALA A 53 1.12 -0.22 -21.39
CA ALA A 53 -0.07 0.20 -22.11
C ALA A 53 -0.40 1.70 -21.91
N GLU A 54 0.04 2.29 -20.81
CA GLU A 54 -0.07 3.74 -20.54
C GLU A 54 1.22 4.51 -20.93
N ASN A 55 2.19 3.86 -21.58
CA ASN A 55 3.51 4.42 -21.85
C ASN A 55 4.20 4.96 -20.59
N LEU A 56 4.12 4.20 -19.48
CA LEU A 56 4.78 4.51 -18.21
C LEU A 56 5.95 3.58 -17.96
N LYS A 57 7.11 4.13 -17.69
CA LYS A 57 8.22 3.40 -17.06
C LYS A 57 8.06 3.52 -15.55
N VAL A 58 7.76 2.41 -14.87
CA VAL A 58 7.57 2.36 -13.42
C VAL A 58 8.69 1.58 -12.77
N GLU A 59 9.30 2.17 -11.75
CA GLU A 59 10.26 1.51 -10.86
C GLU A 59 9.58 1.22 -9.52
N LEU A 60 9.35 -0.06 -9.21
CA LEU A 60 8.80 -0.50 -7.94
C LEU A 60 9.93 -0.63 -6.90
N ILE A 61 9.85 0.15 -5.81
CA ILE A 61 10.92 0.23 -4.79
C ILE A 61 10.38 -0.31 -3.47
N GLN A 62 11.01 -1.39 -2.98
CA GLN A 62 10.66 -1.96 -1.67
C GLN A 62 11.29 -1.14 -0.55
N MET A 63 10.47 -0.54 0.31
CA MET A 63 10.87 0.41 1.35
C MET A 63 11.08 -0.23 2.73
N GLY A 64 10.65 -1.47 2.94
CA GLY A 64 10.78 -2.22 4.19
C GLY A 64 9.73 -1.86 5.25
N THR A 65 9.48 -0.59 5.51
CA THR A 65 8.48 -0.14 6.50
C THR A 65 7.65 1.05 5.97
N PRO A 66 6.42 1.27 6.52
CA PRO A 66 5.63 2.46 6.18
C PRO A 66 6.36 3.77 6.50
N ALA A 67 7.09 3.84 7.60
CA ALA A 67 7.82 5.03 8.02
C ALA A 67 8.91 5.43 7.01
N VAL A 68 9.69 4.48 6.51
CA VAL A 68 10.72 4.73 5.47
C VAL A 68 10.08 5.18 4.18
N SER A 69 8.96 4.57 3.76
CA SER A 69 8.22 4.96 2.55
C SER A 69 7.65 6.37 2.67
N LEU A 70 7.10 6.73 3.83
CA LEU A 70 6.59 8.07 4.11
C LEU A 70 7.70 9.13 4.04
N GLN A 71 8.85 8.86 4.68
CA GLN A 71 10.00 9.77 4.64
C GLN A 71 10.50 9.98 3.22
N ALA A 72 10.59 8.91 2.42
CA ALA A 72 11.00 8.97 1.02
C ALA A 72 10.03 9.78 0.16
N LEU A 73 8.70 9.67 0.42
CA LEU A 73 7.69 10.46 -0.27
C LEU A 73 7.79 11.95 0.10
N VAL A 74 7.94 12.27 1.39
CA VAL A 74 8.13 13.66 1.86
C VAL A 74 9.39 14.27 1.25
N ALA A 75 10.49 13.51 1.18
CA ALA A 75 11.74 13.94 0.61
C ALA A 75 11.77 13.97 -0.94
N GLY A 76 10.69 13.54 -1.63
CA GLY A 76 10.62 13.46 -3.09
C GLY A 76 11.53 12.40 -3.72
N GLN A 77 12.03 11.45 -2.92
CA GLN A 77 12.86 10.33 -3.41
C GLN A 77 12.01 9.28 -4.15
N ILE A 78 10.74 9.15 -3.78
CA ILE A 78 9.70 8.43 -4.53
C ILE A 78 8.55 9.38 -4.87
N HIS A 79 7.83 9.09 -5.94
CA HIS A 79 6.75 9.93 -6.45
C HIS A 79 5.38 9.49 -5.91
N ILE A 80 5.20 8.20 -5.74
CA ILE A 80 3.99 7.55 -5.23
C ILE A 80 4.40 6.61 -4.09
N SER A 81 3.65 6.63 -3.00
CA SER A 81 3.82 5.71 -1.87
C SER A 81 2.55 4.92 -1.63
N ASN A 82 2.68 3.59 -1.53
CA ASN A 82 1.57 2.69 -1.21
C ASN A 82 1.73 2.24 0.23
N ILE A 83 1.10 2.96 1.15
CA ILE A 83 1.13 2.72 2.60
C ILE A 83 -0.25 3.01 3.22
N ASN A 84 -0.37 2.74 4.51
CA ASN A 84 -1.56 3.12 5.28
C ASN A 84 -1.71 4.64 5.34
N PRO A 85 -2.93 5.17 5.35
CA PRO A 85 -3.17 6.61 5.38
C PRO A 85 -2.83 7.27 6.72
N ASP A 86 -2.70 6.53 7.81
CA ASP A 86 -2.39 7.04 9.17
C ASP A 86 -1.18 7.99 9.19
N GLY A 87 -0.04 7.55 8.67
CA GLY A 87 1.15 8.39 8.58
C GLY A 87 0.98 9.59 7.65
N ILE A 88 0.25 9.42 6.54
CA ILE A 88 -0.08 10.50 5.59
C ILE A 88 -0.88 11.60 6.29
N ILE A 89 -1.95 11.23 7.00
CA ILE A 89 -2.82 12.14 7.74
C ILE A 89 -2.01 12.93 8.77
N ILE A 90 -1.19 12.26 9.59
CA ILE A 90 -0.40 12.90 10.65
C ILE A 90 0.57 13.95 10.08
N VAL A 91 1.28 13.64 8.99
CA VAL A 91 2.25 14.60 8.43
C VAL A 91 1.59 15.67 7.56
N ASP A 92 0.43 15.39 6.96
CA ASP A 92 -0.37 16.39 6.25
C ASP A 92 -0.94 17.44 7.21
N GLU A 93 -1.37 17.03 8.43
CA GLU A 93 -1.74 17.97 9.51
C GLU A 93 -0.57 18.90 9.93
N LYS A 94 0.66 18.44 9.68
CA LYS A 94 1.88 19.24 9.93
C LYS A 94 2.37 20.03 8.71
N GLY A 95 1.57 20.06 7.63
CA GLY A 95 1.84 20.86 6.44
C GLY A 95 2.68 20.16 5.36
N ALA A 96 2.82 18.83 5.38
CA ALA A 96 3.59 18.10 4.36
C ALA A 96 2.91 18.05 2.98
N ASN A 97 1.66 18.51 2.87
CA ASN A 97 0.88 18.54 1.62
C ASN A 97 0.82 17.17 0.91
N LEU A 98 0.54 16.12 1.68
CA LEU A 98 0.37 14.76 1.17
C LEU A 98 -1.12 14.41 1.07
N LYS A 99 -1.52 13.68 0.04
CA LYS A 99 -2.91 13.24 -0.17
C LYS A 99 -2.97 11.77 -0.57
N ALA A 100 -4.00 11.08 -0.05
CA ALA A 100 -4.46 9.82 -0.62
C ALA A 100 -5.29 10.11 -1.88
N ILE A 101 -4.97 9.45 -2.99
CA ILE A 101 -5.60 9.70 -4.29
C ILE A 101 -6.39 8.50 -4.82
N ALA A 102 -6.19 7.31 -4.23
CA ALA A 102 -6.95 6.10 -4.54
C ALA A 102 -6.81 5.08 -3.41
N GLY A 103 -7.73 4.12 -3.35
CA GLY A 103 -7.62 2.91 -2.53
C GLY A 103 -6.84 1.82 -3.25
N MET A 104 -6.14 1.00 -2.48
CA MET A 104 -5.53 -0.24 -2.95
C MET A 104 -6.10 -1.43 -2.18
N VAL A 105 -6.24 -1.30 -0.85
CA VAL A 105 -6.86 -2.32 0.01
C VAL A 105 -7.81 -1.65 1.00
N ASN A 106 -9.08 -2.02 0.92
CA ASN A 106 -10.14 -1.50 1.76
C ASN A 106 -10.48 -2.52 2.86
N GLY A 107 -9.85 -2.40 4.01
CA GLY A 107 -10.07 -3.28 5.15
C GLY A 107 -8.82 -4.01 5.63
N VAL A 108 -8.88 -4.52 6.85
CA VAL A 108 -7.72 -5.01 7.61
C VAL A 108 -7.72 -6.53 7.64
N ALA A 109 -7.10 -7.17 6.64
CA ALA A 109 -6.98 -8.63 6.55
C ALA A 109 -5.85 -9.17 7.46
N TYR A 110 -5.98 -8.94 8.76
CA TYR A 110 -5.00 -9.41 9.76
C TYR A 110 -5.65 -10.27 10.83
N THR A 111 -4.93 -11.35 11.18
CA THR A 111 -5.22 -12.25 12.30
C THR A 111 -4.10 -12.12 13.33
N LEU A 112 -4.43 -11.99 14.60
CA LEU A 112 -3.50 -12.20 15.68
C LEU A 112 -3.30 -13.70 15.86
N VAL A 113 -2.08 -14.17 15.65
CA VAL A 113 -1.70 -15.58 15.75
C VAL A 113 -0.75 -15.76 16.91
N GLY A 114 -1.07 -16.67 17.81
CA GLY A 114 -0.25 -17.07 18.94
C GLY A 114 0.62 -18.29 18.63
N GLY A 115 1.78 -18.37 19.25
CA GLY A 115 2.61 -19.56 19.27
C GLY A 115 1.83 -20.77 19.81
N LYS A 116 2.34 -22.00 19.61
CA LYS A 116 1.62 -23.25 19.96
C LYS A 116 1.22 -23.35 21.43
N ALA A 117 1.95 -22.67 22.32
CA ALA A 117 1.64 -22.61 23.76
C ALA A 117 0.52 -21.61 24.10
N TYR A 118 0.24 -20.63 23.23
CA TYR A 118 -0.71 -19.54 23.48
C TYR A 118 -2.02 -19.82 22.75
N LYS A 119 -2.97 -20.44 23.45
CA LYS A 119 -4.22 -20.96 22.85
C LYS A 119 -5.36 -19.97 22.88
N LYS A 120 -5.32 -19.00 23.77
CA LYS A 120 -6.35 -17.96 23.95
C LYS A 120 -5.68 -16.59 24.15
N LEU A 121 -6.47 -15.55 23.98
CA LEU A 121 -5.95 -14.19 23.98
C LEU A 121 -5.30 -13.80 25.31
N GLU A 122 -5.80 -14.29 26.43
CA GLU A 122 -5.27 -14.01 27.76
C GLU A 122 -3.84 -14.56 27.96
N ASP A 123 -3.46 -15.61 27.23
CA ASP A 123 -2.16 -16.26 27.33
C ASP A 123 -1.01 -15.36 26.87
N ILE A 124 -1.30 -14.27 26.13
CA ILE A 124 -0.28 -13.32 25.67
C ILE A 124 0.14 -12.31 26.74
N ARG A 125 -0.50 -12.31 27.93
CA ARG A 125 -0.10 -11.41 29.03
C ARG A 125 1.34 -11.65 29.46
N GLY A 126 2.11 -10.56 29.61
CA GLY A 126 3.52 -10.60 29.99
C GLY A 126 4.45 -11.03 28.86
N THR A 127 3.95 -11.24 27.63
CA THR A 127 4.74 -11.79 26.53
C THR A 127 5.20 -10.72 25.53
N ARG A 128 5.92 -11.15 24.47
CA ARG A 128 6.45 -10.31 23.40
C ARG A 128 5.68 -10.53 22.11
N LEU A 129 5.09 -9.47 21.59
CA LEU A 129 4.32 -9.49 20.34
C LEU A 129 5.17 -8.95 19.17
N GLY A 130 5.21 -9.68 18.06
CA GLY A 130 5.89 -9.27 16.85
C GLY A 130 5.09 -8.23 16.08
N VAL A 131 5.67 -7.03 15.87
CA VAL A 131 5.04 -5.91 15.15
C VAL A 131 5.92 -5.41 13.99
N GLY A 132 5.31 -4.86 12.94
CA GLY A 132 6.04 -4.34 11.78
C GLY A 132 6.58 -2.92 11.96
N SER A 133 6.08 -2.19 12.95
CA SER A 133 6.51 -0.86 13.38
C SER A 133 6.11 -0.69 14.84
N LEU A 134 6.70 0.25 15.57
CA LEU A 134 6.26 0.54 16.94
C LEU A 134 5.08 1.52 16.97
N LYS A 135 4.84 2.25 15.87
CA LYS A 135 3.72 3.18 15.69
C LYS A 135 3.26 3.12 14.23
N GLY A 136 1.96 3.22 14.02
CA GLY A 136 1.35 3.23 12.69
C GLY A 136 1.32 1.86 11.99
N GLY A 137 0.70 1.81 10.83
CA GLY A 137 0.54 0.60 10.03
C GLY A 137 -0.21 -0.52 10.76
N PRO A 138 0.14 -1.79 10.51
CA PRO A 138 -0.54 -2.94 11.15
C PRO A 138 -0.52 -2.93 12.68
N THR A 139 0.42 -2.21 13.30
CA THR A 139 0.50 -2.11 14.77
C THR A 139 -0.65 -1.30 15.35
N THR A 140 -1.11 -0.26 14.66
CA THR A 140 -2.31 0.49 15.05
C THR A 140 -3.50 -0.45 15.22
N PHE A 141 -3.72 -1.35 14.26
CA PHE A 141 -4.83 -2.31 14.29
C PHE A 141 -4.70 -3.32 15.40
N LEU A 142 -3.50 -3.82 15.65
CA LEU A 142 -3.22 -4.70 16.77
C LEU A 142 -3.55 -4.02 18.10
N LEU A 143 -3.11 -2.78 18.28
CA LEU A 143 -3.36 -2.02 19.52
C LEU A 143 -4.87 -1.78 19.71
N GLU A 144 -5.61 -1.42 18.67
CA GLU A 144 -7.06 -1.24 18.73
C GLU A 144 -7.76 -2.56 19.05
N TYR A 145 -7.38 -3.65 18.39
CA TYR A 145 -7.91 -4.99 18.67
C TYR A 145 -7.70 -5.38 20.14
N LEU A 146 -6.47 -5.29 20.62
CA LEU A 146 -6.13 -5.68 21.99
C LEU A 146 -6.80 -4.78 23.02
N ARG A 147 -6.87 -3.47 22.77
CA ARG A 147 -7.59 -2.51 23.64
C ARG A 147 -9.07 -2.87 23.76
N ALA A 148 -9.74 -3.19 22.64
CA ALA A 148 -11.14 -3.61 22.61
C ALA A 148 -11.36 -4.92 23.38
N LYS A 149 -10.33 -5.76 23.52
CA LYS A 149 -10.34 -7.01 24.30
C LYS A 149 -9.79 -6.87 25.73
N GLY A 150 -9.57 -5.63 26.22
CA GLY A 150 -9.13 -5.36 27.59
C GLY A 150 -7.65 -5.58 27.88
N LEU A 151 -6.82 -5.61 26.83
CA LEU A 151 -5.37 -5.70 26.92
C LEU A 151 -4.71 -4.39 26.52
N ALA A 152 -3.87 -3.81 27.39
CA ALA A 152 -3.25 -2.51 27.17
C ALA A 152 -1.73 -2.59 27.11
N TYR A 153 -1.14 -1.95 26.11
CA TYR A 153 0.30 -1.73 26.02
C TYR A 153 0.70 -0.51 26.90
N PRO A 154 1.82 -0.53 27.59
CA PRO A 154 2.77 -1.65 27.78
C PRO A 154 2.47 -2.55 29.00
N ARG A 155 1.32 -2.35 29.66
CA ARG A 155 0.97 -3.02 30.94
C ARG A 155 0.87 -4.53 30.79
N ASP A 156 0.21 -5.00 29.72
CA ASP A 156 -0.16 -6.42 29.58
C ASP A 156 0.75 -7.19 28.63
N TYR A 157 1.54 -6.51 27.79
CA TYR A 157 2.48 -7.14 26.84
C TYR A 157 3.54 -6.13 26.39
N THR A 158 4.62 -6.65 25.76
CA THR A 158 5.64 -5.83 25.11
C THR A 158 5.62 -6.04 23.59
N MET A 159 6.23 -5.12 22.83
CA MET A 159 6.31 -5.20 21.37
C MET A 159 7.77 -5.37 20.94
N VAL A 160 7.99 -6.24 19.94
CA VAL A 160 9.28 -6.45 19.28
C VAL A 160 9.15 -6.07 17.81
N LEU A 161 10.01 -5.17 17.36
CA LEU A 161 10.05 -4.76 15.95
C LEU A 161 10.59 -5.90 15.08
N VAL A 162 9.79 -6.34 14.12
CA VAL A 162 10.12 -7.36 13.12
C VAL A 162 9.89 -6.75 11.73
N SER A 163 10.95 -6.21 11.17
CA SER A 163 10.93 -5.62 9.82
C SER A 163 10.84 -6.69 8.73
N GLY A 164 10.31 -6.34 7.54
CA GLY A 164 10.18 -7.28 6.43
C GLY A 164 8.77 -7.81 6.20
N GLY A 165 7.77 -7.21 6.87
CA GLY A 165 6.36 -7.50 6.65
C GLY A 165 5.88 -8.79 7.32
N THR A 166 4.73 -9.30 6.86
CA THR A 166 4.10 -10.50 7.42
C THR A 166 4.99 -11.75 7.31
N PRO A 167 5.73 -12.00 6.22
CA PRO A 167 6.63 -13.17 6.17
C PRO A 167 7.68 -13.18 7.28
N ALA A 168 8.29 -12.05 7.57
CA ALA A 168 9.28 -11.95 8.64
C ALA A 168 8.66 -12.19 10.03
N ARG A 169 7.44 -11.70 10.27
CA ARG A 169 6.71 -11.95 11.51
C ARG A 169 6.30 -13.42 11.68
N LEU A 170 5.93 -14.09 10.58
CA LEU A 170 5.70 -15.54 10.61
C LEU A 170 6.96 -16.28 11.00
N ALA A 171 8.10 -15.97 10.39
CA ALA A 171 9.38 -16.59 10.74
C ALA A 171 9.79 -16.33 12.21
N ALA A 172 9.52 -15.12 12.73
CA ALA A 172 9.76 -14.80 14.13
C ALA A 172 8.85 -15.60 15.09
N LEU A 173 7.61 -15.88 14.67
CA LEU A 173 6.69 -16.74 15.41
C LEU A 173 7.15 -18.21 15.37
N GLU A 174 7.58 -18.71 14.20
CA GLU A 174 8.11 -20.07 14.02
C GLU A 174 9.37 -20.33 14.87
N SER A 175 10.28 -19.35 14.93
CA SER A 175 11.49 -19.44 15.75
C SER A 175 11.27 -19.26 17.25
N GLY A 176 10.04 -18.86 17.68
CA GLY A 176 9.75 -18.53 19.07
C GLY A 176 10.35 -17.21 19.55
N SER A 177 10.90 -16.38 18.66
CA SER A 177 11.43 -15.04 18.99
C SER A 177 10.33 -14.10 19.49
N VAL A 178 9.09 -14.35 19.09
CA VAL A 178 7.88 -13.68 19.58
C VAL A 178 6.83 -14.70 19.97
N SER A 179 6.00 -14.36 20.96
CA SER A 179 4.94 -15.23 21.49
C SER A 179 3.68 -15.21 20.64
N ALA A 180 3.39 -14.06 20.04
CA ALA A 180 2.31 -13.88 19.10
C ALA A 180 2.69 -12.79 18.09
N ALA A 181 2.04 -12.81 16.94
CA ALA A 181 2.24 -11.80 15.91
C ALA A 181 0.95 -11.54 15.12
N VAL A 182 0.77 -10.31 14.64
CA VAL A 182 -0.30 -9.98 13.71
C VAL A 182 0.16 -10.35 12.30
N LEU A 183 -0.53 -11.33 11.69
CA LEU A 183 -0.21 -11.87 10.39
C LEU A 183 -1.32 -11.55 9.39
N GLY A 184 -0.93 -11.03 8.23
CA GLY A 184 -1.87 -10.86 7.10
C GLY A 184 -2.09 -12.18 6.37
N VAL A 185 -3.23 -12.29 5.67
CA VAL A 185 -3.50 -13.39 4.75
C VAL A 185 -2.50 -13.31 3.58
N PRO A 186 -1.95 -14.45 3.11
CA PRO A 186 -2.22 -15.83 3.52
C PRO A 186 -1.27 -16.38 4.59
N GLN A 187 -0.34 -15.60 5.12
CA GLN A 187 0.60 -16.09 6.14
C GLN A 187 -0.09 -16.48 7.45
N SER A 188 -1.23 -15.85 7.77
CA SER A 188 -2.07 -16.31 8.88
C SER A 188 -2.54 -17.75 8.67
N ASP A 189 -3.01 -18.10 7.47
CA ASP A 189 -3.46 -19.45 7.15
C ASP A 189 -2.30 -20.46 7.18
N MET A 190 -1.12 -20.04 6.67
CA MET A 190 0.11 -20.87 6.76
C MET A 190 0.47 -21.17 8.22
N ALA A 191 0.37 -20.18 9.11
CA ALA A 191 0.63 -20.36 10.53
C ALA A 191 -0.36 -21.36 11.17
N LEU A 192 -1.66 -21.24 10.85
CA LEU A 192 -2.68 -22.15 11.38
C LEU A 192 -2.43 -23.60 10.91
N ASP A 193 -2.08 -23.80 9.64
CA ASP A 193 -1.74 -25.13 9.09
C ASP A 193 -0.46 -25.71 9.74
N LEU A 194 0.44 -24.87 10.25
CA LEU A 194 1.61 -25.27 11.06
C LEU A 194 1.29 -25.56 12.53
N GLY A 195 0.01 -25.45 12.93
CA GLY A 195 -0.46 -25.72 14.30
C GLY A 195 -0.29 -24.55 15.27
N PHE A 196 -0.11 -23.33 14.77
CA PHE A 196 -0.22 -22.11 15.58
C PHE A 196 -1.70 -21.78 15.86
N ASN A 197 -1.97 -20.92 16.84
CA ASN A 197 -3.33 -20.69 17.31
C ASN A 197 -3.87 -19.34 16.81
N ARG A 198 -5.11 -19.32 16.30
CA ARG A 198 -5.84 -18.08 16.03
C ARG A 198 -6.29 -17.47 17.35
N LEU A 199 -5.81 -16.27 17.68
CA LEU A 199 -6.21 -15.52 18.88
C LEU A 199 -7.30 -14.49 18.59
N GLY A 200 -7.54 -14.17 17.31
CA GLY A 200 -8.63 -13.36 16.86
C GLY A 200 -8.33 -12.60 15.57
N ASP A 201 -9.37 -12.05 14.97
CA ASP A 201 -9.28 -11.28 13.72
C ASP A 201 -9.48 -9.79 13.98
N VAL A 202 -8.66 -8.96 13.38
CA VAL A 202 -8.74 -7.49 13.55
C VAL A 202 -10.04 -6.94 12.97
N LEU A 203 -10.58 -7.57 11.92
CA LEU A 203 -11.89 -7.22 11.34
C LEU A 203 -13.04 -7.30 12.33
N ASP A 204 -12.94 -8.11 13.40
CA ASP A 204 -14.00 -8.24 14.42
C ASP A 204 -14.22 -6.93 15.20
N VAL A 205 -13.21 -6.06 15.27
CA VAL A 205 -13.27 -4.79 16.00
C VAL A 205 -13.09 -3.55 15.11
N LEU A 206 -12.56 -3.75 13.90
CA LEU A 206 -12.37 -2.72 12.90
C LEU A 206 -12.94 -3.17 11.55
N PRO A 207 -14.27 -3.33 11.46
CA PRO A 207 -14.92 -3.81 10.23
C PRO A 207 -14.79 -2.80 9.08
N THR A 208 -14.70 -1.52 9.40
CA THR A 208 -14.52 -0.45 8.42
C THR A 208 -13.21 0.28 8.69
N PHE A 209 -12.27 0.16 7.78
CA PHE A 209 -10.97 0.82 7.87
C PHE A 209 -10.34 0.96 6.49
N GLN A 210 -9.81 2.14 6.14
CA GLN A 210 -9.01 2.27 4.94
C GLN A 210 -7.59 1.78 5.24
N PHE A 211 -7.19 0.65 4.63
CA PHE A 211 -5.91 0.03 4.97
C PHE A 211 -4.77 0.57 4.12
N THR A 212 -4.73 0.31 2.81
CA THR A 212 -3.67 0.80 1.94
C THR A 212 -4.23 1.77 0.92
N THR A 213 -3.57 2.92 0.81
CA THR A 213 -3.88 3.96 -0.16
C THR A 213 -2.72 4.20 -1.11
N VAL A 214 -3.03 4.74 -2.28
CA VAL A 214 -2.06 5.37 -3.19
C VAL A 214 -1.90 6.82 -2.77
N ASN A 215 -0.68 7.22 -2.40
CA ASN A 215 -0.41 8.52 -1.80
C ASN A 215 0.63 9.29 -2.61
N VAL A 216 0.46 10.60 -2.69
CA VAL A 216 1.32 11.53 -3.43
C VAL A 216 1.58 12.81 -2.63
N ASN A 217 2.64 13.53 -2.98
CA ASN A 217 2.74 14.95 -2.64
C ASN A 217 1.89 15.74 -3.64
N SER A 218 0.94 16.57 -3.16
CA SER A 218 -0.02 17.30 -4.00
C SER A 218 0.68 18.25 -4.96
N THR A 219 1.69 18.99 -4.51
CA THR A 219 2.42 19.93 -5.37
C THR A 219 3.12 19.23 -6.53
N TRP A 220 3.70 18.04 -6.27
CA TRP A 220 4.30 17.23 -7.33
C TRP A 220 3.21 16.65 -8.25
N ALA A 221 2.14 16.12 -7.68
CA ALA A 221 1.06 15.48 -8.44
C ALA A 221 0.34 16.45 -9.38
N GLU A 222 0.10 17.69 -8.96
CA GLU A 222 -0.47 18.73 -9.82
C GLU A 222 0.39 19.01 -11.05
N LYS A 223 1.72 19.14 -10.86
CA LYS A 223 2.67 19.36 -11.96
C LYS A 223 2.80 18.15 -12.88
N ASN A 224 2.46 16.96 -12.39
CA ASN A 224 2.61 15.69 -13.09
C ASN A 224 1.27 14.95 -13.28
N ARG A 225 0.16 15.71 -13.37
CA ARG A 225 -1.20 15.15 -13.37
C ARG A 225 -1.39 14.03 -14.39
N ALA A 226 -0.88 14.19 -15.60
CA ALA A 226 -0.98 13.18 -16.65
C ALA A 226 -0.28 11.86 -16.26
N LEU A 227 0.88 11.91 -15.59
CA LEU A 227 1.59 10.72 -15.09
C LEU A 227 0.79 10.02 -14.00
N VAL A 228 0.23 10.78 -13.06
CA VAL A 228 -0.60 10.26 -11.95
C VAL A 228 -1.86 9.58 -12.50
N VAL A 229 -2.55 10.21 -13.45
CA VAL A 229 -3.76 9.65 -14.08
C VAL A 229 -3.43 8.34 -14.82
N LYS A 230 -2.35 8.30 -15.61
CA LYS A 230 -1.89 7.08 -16.28
C LYS A 230 -1.57 5.96 -15.30
N PHE A 231 -0.89 6.27 -14.19
CA PHE A 231 -0.63 5.29 -13.13
C PHE A 231 -1.93 4.74 -12.55
N LEU A 232 -2.90 5.59 -12.25
CA LEU A 232 -4.20 5.18 -11.71
C LEU A 232 -5.02 4.36 -12.71
N LYS A 233 -4.92 4.62 -14.01
CA LYS A 233 -5.55 3.76 -15.06
C LYS A 233 -4.96 2.35 -15.02
N ALA A 234 -3.63 2.21 -14.94
CA ALA A 234 -2.97 0.92 -14.80
C ALA A 234 -3.34 0.23 -13.48
N HIS A 235 -3.44 1.00 -12.38
CA HIS A 235 -3.87 0.53 -11.07
C HIS A 235 -5.30 -0.02 -11.09
N ILE A 236 -6.26 0.71 -11.66
CA ILE A 236 -7.66 0.27 -11.79
C ILE A 236 -7.74 -1.01 -12.63
N ARG A 237 -7.04 -1.05 -13.78
CA ARG A 237 -7.00 -2.26 -14.62
C ARG A 237 -6.45 -3.46 -13.87
N SER A 238 -5.42 -3.28 -13.05
CA SER A 238 -4.85 -4.39 -12.27
C SER A 238 -5.81 -4.88 -11.19
N LEU A 239 -6.49 -3.98 -10.48
CA LEU A 239 -7.50 -4.33 -9.49
C LEU A 239 -8.66 -5.09 -10.12
N SER A 240 -9.22 -4.60 -11.23
CA SER A 240 -10.30 -5.29 -11.95
C SER A 240 -9.85 -6.64 -12.48
N TRP A 241 -8.67 -6.71 -13.11
CA TRP A 241 -8.11 -7.93 -13.67
C TRP A 241 -7.94 -9.05 -12.61
N ILE A 242 -7.50 -8.72 -11.38
CA ILE A 242 -7.36 -9.69 -10.30
C ILE A 242 -8.68 -10.42 -10.01
N HIS A 243 -9.80 -9.72 -10.05
CA HIS A 243 -11.12 -10.32 -9.79
C HIS A 243 -11.55 -11.32 -10.87
N ASP A 244 -11.12 -11.09 -12.11
CA ASP A 244 -11.53 -11.89 -13.26
C ASP A 244 -10.53 -13.03 -13.57
N HIS A 245 -9.31 -13.00 -12.95
CA HIS A 245 -8.20 -13.92 -13.26
C HIS A 245 -7.52 -14.45 -11.98
N LEU A 246 -8.31 -15.07 -11.09
CA LEU A 246 -7.84 -15.49 -9.76
C LEU A 246 -6.65 -16.46 -9.80
N ASP A 247 -6.63 -17.39 -10.75
CA ASP A 247 -5.54 -18.38 -10.89
C ASP A 247 -4.24 -17.72 -11.34
N GLU A 248 -4.30 -16.88 -12.38
CA GLU A 248 -3.12 -16.15 -12.86
C GLU A 248 -2.60 -15.15 -11.82
N ALA A 249 -3.51 -14.52 -11.07
CA ALA A 249 -3.15 -13.63 -9.97
C ALA A 249 -2.43 -14.40 -8.85
N ALA A 250 -2.89 -15.62 -8.52
CA ALA A 250 -2.23 -16.51 -7.57
C ALA A 250 -0.85 -16.97 -8.06
N GLU A 251 -0.67 -17.22 -9.35
CA GLU A 251 0.65 -17.50 -9.92
C GLU A 251 1.62 -16.31 -9.75
N ILE A 252 1.14 -15.08 -9.94
CA ILE A 252 1.96 -13.88 -9.70
C ILE A 252 2.35 -13.82 -8.22
N VAL A 253 1.42 -14.06 -7.29
CA VAL A 253 1.71 -14.14 -5.85
C VAL A 253 2.78 -15.20 -5.57
N THR A 254 2.66 -16.39 -6.16
CA THR A 254 3.66 -17.47 -6.00
C THR A 254 5.04 -17.03 -6.47
N ARG A 255 5.14 -16.47 -7.67
CA ARG A 255 6.43 -16.10 -8.28
C ARG A 255 7.09 -14.90 -7.63
N GLU A 256 6.31 -13.85 -7.32
CA GLU A 256 6.87 -12.58 -6.84
C GLU A 256 7.04 -12.54 -5.31
N MET A 257 6.24 -13.31 -4.57
CA MET A 257 6.19 -13.26 -3.11
C MET A 257 6.67 -14.56 -2.44
N GLY A 258 6.97 -15.62 -3.23
CA GLY A 258 7.45 -16.90 -2.71
C GLY A 258 6.41 -17.69 -1.91
N ILE A 259 5.12 -17.41 -2.12
CA ILE A 259 4.01 -18.08 -1.43
C ILE A 259 3.63 -19.34 -2.19
N LYS A 260 3.49 -20.48 -1.50
CA LYS A 260 3.10 -21.74 -2.12
C LYS A 260 1.72 -21.64 -2.80
N PRO A 261 1.49 -22.28 -3.97
CA PRO A 261 0.29 -22.12 -4.78
C PRO A 261 -1.04 -22.24 -4.02
N PRO A 262 -1.28 -23.21 -3.12
CA PRO A 262 -2.55 -23.32 -2.41
C PRO A 262 -2.85 -22.10 -1.51
N TYR A 263 -1.81 -21.54 -0.88
CA TYR A 263 -1.95 -20.36 -0.04
C TYR A 263 -2.09 -19.08 -0.88
N ALA A 264 -1.35 -18.99 -1.98
CA ALA A 264 -1.47 -17.88 -2.92
C ALA A 264 -2.91 -17.79 -3.44
N ARG A 265 -3.50 -18.92 -3.86
CA ARG A 265 -4.88 -18.99 -4.34
C ARG A 265 -5.88 -18.57 -3.27
N ARG A 266 -5.82 -19.18 -2.06
CA ARG A 266 -6.68 -18.82 -0.92
C ARG A 266 -6.58 -17.33 -0.59
N GLY A 267 -5.38 -16.77 -0.63
CA GLY A 267 -5.15 -15.35 -0.38
C GLY A 267 -5.85 -14.45 -1.40
N VAL A 268 -5.67 -14.71 -2.70
CA VAL A 268 -6.33 -13.93 -3.76
C VAL A 268 -7.85 -14.03 -3.65
N GLU A 269 -8.39 -15.23 -3.45
CA GLU A 269 -9.84 -15.46 -3.24
C GLU A 269 -10.36 -14.68 -2.02
N TYR A 270 -9.63 -14.70 -0.90
CA TYR A 270 -10.02 -13.98 0.30
C TYR A 270 -10.14 -12.47 0.04
N PHE A 271 -9.11 -11.87 -0.58
CA PHE A 271 -9.11 -10.43 -0.85
C PHE A 271 -10.20 -10.01 -1.83
N THR A 272 -10.47 -10.82 -2.85
CA THR A 272 -11.52 -10.53 -3.84
C THR A 272 -12.92 -10.78 -3.29
N ALA A 273 -13.16 -11.91 -2.62
CA ALA A 273 -14.45 -12.26 -2.05
C ALA A 273 -14.90 -11.31 -0.92
N LYS A 274 -13.94 -10.79 -0.15
CA LYS A 274 -14.22 -9.79 0.91
C LYS A 274 -14.26 -8.35 0.39
N GLY A 275 -14.09 -8.12 -0.93
CA GLY A 275 -14.08 -6.77 -1.51
C GLY A 275 -12.93 -5.90 -1.04
N LEU A 276 -11.82 -6.51 -0.57
CA LEU A 276 -10.67 -5.77 -0.06
C LEU A 276 -9.88 -5.09 -1.19
N PHE A 277 -9.89 -5.66 -2.39
CA PHE A 277 -9.43 -5.02 -3.61
C PHE A 277 -10.59 -4.31 -4.30
N PRO A 278 -10.68 -2.97 -4.21
CA PRO A 278 -11.76 -2.22 -4.88
C PRO A 278 -11.53 -2.23 -6.40
N LYS A 279 -12.47 -2.81 -7.18
CA LYS A 279 -12.33 -2.96 -8.65
C LYS A 279 -12.01 -1.66 -9.38
N ASP A 280 -12.50 -0.55 -8.88
CA ASP A 280 -12.40 0.78 -9.49
C ASP A 280 -11.37 1.71 -8.81
N GLY A 281 -10.60 1.18 -7.85
CA GLY A 281 -9.61 1.94 -7.07
C GLY A 281 -10.21 2.89 -6.03
N ALA A 282 -11.53 2.80 -5.73
CA ALA A 282 -12.16 3.66 -4.74
C ALA A 282 -11.60 3.41 -3.34
N LEU A 283 -11.38 4.47 -2.58
CA LEU A 283 -11.13 4.39 -1.14
C LEU A 283 -12.43 4.65 -0.36
N THR A 284 -12.49 4.20 0.89
CA THR A 284 -13.66 4.40 1.75
C THR A 284 -13.47 5.64 2.62
N MET A 285 -14.34 6.65 2.46
CA MET A 285 -14.27 7.88 3.28
C MET A 285 -14.57 7.58 4.75
N GLU A 286 -15.49 6.64 5.03
CA GLU A 286 -15.73 6.18 6.40
C GLU A 286 -14.48 5.50 6.98
N GLY A 287 -13.77 4.69 6.19
CA GLY A 287 -12.50 4.10 6.60
C GLY A 287 -11.40 5.15 6.86
N MET A 288 -11.38 6.23 6.12
CA MET A 288 -10.49 7.38 6.38
C MET A 288 -10.86 8.11 7.68
N LYS A 289 -12.15 8.29 7.96
CA LYS A 289 -12.64 8.87 9.21
C LYS A 289 -12.22 8.03 10.41
N VAL A 290 -12.39 6.71 10.35
CA VAL A 290 -11.95 5.80 11.42
C VAL A 290 -10.42 5.90 11.63
N ASN A 291 -9.62 6.06 10.56
CA ASN A 291 -8.18 6.33 10.70
C ASN A 291 -7.92 7.60 11.52
N ILE A 292 -8.60 8.70 11.23
CA ILE A 292 -8.45 9.98 11.95
C ILE A 292 -8.82 9.82 13.43
N GLU A 293 -9.95 9.15 13.71
CA GLU A 293 -10.43 8.91 15.08
C GLU A 293 -9.44 8.06 15.89
N VAL A 294 -8.84 7.04 15.28
CA VAL A 294 -7.81 6.22 15.92
C VAL A 294 -6.56 7.04 16.23
N GLN A 295 -6.08 7.85 15.28
CA GLN A 295 -4.91 8.72 15.50
C GLN A 295 -5.18 9.80 16.57
N ALA A 296 -6.40 10.30 16.65
CA ALA A 296 -6.79 11.25 17.69
C ALA A 296 -6.82 10.60 19.08
N ARG A 297 -7.34 9.37 19.18
CA ARG A 297 -7.35 8.60 20.43
C ARG A 297 -5.94 8.32 20.94
N ASP A 298 -5.00 8.10 20.03
CA ASP A 298 -3.58 7.90 20.34
C ASP A 298 -2.82 9.23 20.60
N GLY A 299 -3.53 10.37 20.59
CA GLY A 299 -2.95 11.70 20.86
C GLY A 299 -2.08 12.25 19.73
N LEU A 300 -2.18 11.70 18.52
CA LEU A 300 -1.38 12.10 17.36
C LEU A 300 -2.06 13.18 16.52
N ILE A 301 -3.37 13.36 16.68
CA ILE A 301 -4.19 14.42 16.08
C ILE A 301 -5.00 15.08 17.19
N SER A 302 -4.96 16.41 17.27
CA SER A 302 -5.70 17.18 18.28
C SER A 302 -7.08 17.61 17.76
N PRO A 303 -8.12 17.69 18.61
CA PRO A 303 -9.39 18.31 18.27
C PRO A 303 -9.25 19.80 17.89
N PRO A 304 -10.12 20.34 17.00
CA PRO A 304 -11.20 19.64 16.31
C PRO A 304 -10.64 18.69 15.23
N LEU A 305 -11.23 17.49 15.11
CA LEU A 305 -10.75 16.51 14.14
C LEU A 305 -10.98 16.99 12.70
N PRO A 306 -9.99 16.85 11.81
CA PRO A 306 -10.14 17.22 10.42
C PRO A 306 -11.15 16.31 9.71
N PRO A 307 -11.92 16.82 8.74
CA PRO A 307 -12.73 15.97 7.89
C PRO A 307 -11.82 15.11 6.98
N PRO A 308 -12.23 13.87 6.64
CA PRO A 308 -11.43 12.98 5.79
C PRO A 308 -11.05 13.59 4.44
N GLU A 309 -11.92 14.42 3.86
CA GLU A 309 -11.73 15.12 2.59
C GLU A 309 -10.48 16.00 2.58
N LYS A 310 -10.04 16.48 3.75
CA LYS A 310 -8.81 17.27 3.88
C LYS A 310 -7.57 16.49 3.42
N HIS A 311 -7.56 15.17 3.62
CA HIS A 311 -6.42 14.30 3.34
C HIS A 311 -6.55 13.48 2.05
N VAL A 312 -7.59 13.75 1.26
CA VAL A 312 -7.94 12.97 0.07
C VAL A 312 -8.12 13.89 -1.14
N ASP A 313 -7.57 13.49 -2.30
CA ASP A 313 -7.88 14.13 -3.60
C ASP A 313 -8.26 13.07 -4.64
N LEU A 314 -9.56 12.82 -4.78
CA LEU A 314 -10.08 11.86 -5.75
C LEU A 314 -10.22 12.43 -7.17
N SER A 315 -9.79 13.65 -7.45
CA SER A 315 -9.91 14.24 -8.79
C SER A 315 -9.11 13.46 -9.83
N TYR A 316 -7.95 12.93 -9.45
CA TYR A 316 -7.10 12.07 -10.30
C TYR A 316 -7.78 10.72 -10.59
N LEU A 317 -8.37 10.08 -9.57
CA LEU A 317 -9.07 8.81 -9.72
C LEU A 317 -10.30 8.96 -10.61
N LYS A 318 -11.12 9.98 -10.39
CA LYS A 318 -12.30 10.27 -11.20
C LYS A 318 -11.93 10.52 -12.67
N GLN A 319 -10.82 11.21 -12.93
CA GLN A 319 -10.31 11.41 -14.27
C GLN A 319 -9.87 10.08 -14.91
N ALA A 320 -9.09 9.26 -14.19
CA ALA A 320 -8.66 7.94 -14.66
C ALA A 320 -9.85 7.02 -14.97
N GLN A 321 -10.85 6.96 -14.09
CA GLN A 321 -12.07 6.20 -14.29
C GLN A 321 -12.86 6.68 -15.53
N LYS A 322 -12.95 8.01 -15.75
CA LYS A 322 -13.60 8.56 -16.94
C LYS A 322 -12.87 8.17 -18.23
N GLU A 323 -11.54 8.29 -18.24
CA GLU A 323 -10.73 7.93 -19.41
C GLU A 323 -10.73 6.43 -19.74
N LEU A 324 -10.98 5.57 -18.76
CA LEU A 324 -11.09 4.12 -18.98
C LEU A 324 -12.45 3.68 -19.54
N ARG A 325 -13.49 4.54 -19.46
CA ARG A 325 -14.82 4.26 -19.99
C ARG A 325 -15.01 4.71 -21.45
N ASN A 326 -14.14 5.63 -21.90
CA ASN A 326 -14.13 6.16 -23.26
C ASN A 326 -13.23 5.32 -24.19
#